data_7a2d6849c00cffd7a7fe87d4325eff0e
#
_entry.id   7a2d6849c00cffd7a7fe87d4325eff0e
#
_cell.length_a   1.000
_cell.length_b   1.000
_cell.length_c   1.000
_cell.angle_alpha   90.00
_cell.angle_beta   90.00
_cell.angle_gamma   90.00
#
_symmetry.space_group_name_H-M   'P 1'
#
loop_
_entity.id
_entity.type
_entity.pdbx_description
1 polymer ?
#
loop_
_entity_poly.entity_id
_entity_poly.type
_entity_poly.pdbx_seq_one_letter_code
_entity_poly.pdbx_strand_id
1 'polypeptide(L)'
;MNAANASADEVKTSQVNSPNTLDQYNEFIQVSNNQFVYENNSNQVSSQTLSEINTLLSETNAYVRDNNLTIDPKTKTATQYIHLGNPLLRSYGKNGILAVRWNSVRIGLDKGLVNDVLHAGIAGAAGYLGFLASGPGAAGVVAVASVIVDRHLDTKSGWWFDFNYFTRTVTGYGRQ
;
A
#
# COMPACT_ATOMS: atom_id res chain seq x y z
N MET A 1 -49.30 -12.37 -35.04
CA MET A 1 -48.85 -12.33 -33.64
C MET A 1 -47.33 -12.50 -33.64
N ASN A 2 -46.58 -11.42 -33.57
CA ASN A 2 -45.11 -11.46 -33.56
C ASN A 2 -44.65 -11.18 -32.12
N ALA A 3 -44.00 -12.18 -31.53
CA ALA A 3 -43.32 -12.03 -30.25
C ALA A 3 -41.97 -11.36 -30.50
N ALA A 4 -41.76 -10.21 -29.84
CA ALA A 4 -40.50 -9.48 -29.84
C ALA A 4 -39.49 -10.21 -28.97
N ASN A 5 -38.34 -10.56 -29.55
CA ASN A 5 -37.16 -10.99 -28.81
C ASN A 5 -36.50 -9.77 -28.16
N ALA A 6 -36.54 -9.70 -26.83
CA ALA A 6 -35.71 -8.80 -26.06
C ALA A 6 -34.32 -9.42 -25.94
N SER A 7 -33.33 -8.80 -26.63
CA SER A 7 -31.91 -9.06 -26.40
C SER A 7 -31.54 -8.60 -25.01
N ALA A 8 -31.07 -9.55 -24.21
CA ALA A 8 -30.39 -9.22 -22.95
C ALA A 8 -28.99 -8.67 -23.30
N ASP A 9 -28.76 -7.40 -23.01
CA ASP A 9 -27.42 -6.80 -23.02
C ASP A 9 -26.56 -7.49 -21.97
N GLU A 10 -25.58 -8.24 -22.44
CA GLU A 10 -24.50 -8.76 -21.62
C GLU A 10 -23.67 -7.58 -21.08
N VAL A 11 -23.89 -7.27 -19.82
CA VAL A 11 -22.98 -6.42 -19.07
C VAL A 11 -21.62 -7.13 -19.01
N LYS A 12 -20.70 -6.73 -19.85
CA LYS A 12 -19.28 -7.14 -19.74
C LYS A 12 -18.76 -6.66 -18.38
N THR A 13 -18.74 -7.59 -17.43
CA THR A 13 -18.03 -7.42 -16.18
C THR A 13 -16.56 -7.24 -16.51
N SER A 14 -16.05 -6.02 -16.31
CA SER A 14 -14.62 -5.73 -16.44
C SER A 14 -13.87 -6.67 -15.50
N GLN A 15 -13.01 -7.50 -16.06
CA GLN A 15 -12.18 -8.41 -15.28
C GLN A 15 -11.35 -7.59 -14.31
N VAL A 16 -11.58 -7.83 -13.03
CA VAL A 16 -10.70 -7.37 -11.95
C VAL A 16 -9.33 -7.99 -12.21
N ASN A 17 -8.35 -7.15 -12.52
CA ASN A 17 -6.99 -7.56 -12.78
C ASN A 17 -6.47 -8.44 -11.64
N SER A 18 -6.07 -9.66 -11.95
CA SER A 18 -5.47 -10.61 -11.02
C SER A 18 -4.20 -10.02 -10.38
N PRO A 19 -3.87 -10.38 -9.12
CA PRO A 19 -2.72 -9.85 -8.39
C PRO A 19 -1.36 -10.02 -9.07
N ASN A 20 -1.26 -10.89 -10.08
CA ASN A 20 -0.03 -11.12 -10.86
C ASN A 20 0.29 -10.03 -11.90
N THR A 21 -0.64 -9.13 -12.24
CA THR A 21 -0.39 -8.11 -13.27
C THR A 21 0.52 -6.97 -12.82
N LEU A 22 0.75 -6.81 -11.52
CA LEU A 22 1.54 -5.71 -10.99
C LEU A 22 3.03 -6.03 -10.89
N ASP A 23 3.37 -7.29 -10.66
CA ASP A 23 4.77 -7.72 -10.64
C ASP A 23 5.42 -7.58 -12.03
N GLN A 24 4.63 -7.67 -13.10
CA GLN A 24 5.13 -7.45 -14.47
C GLN A 24 5.65 -6.02 -14.71
N TYR A 25 5.14 -5.01 -14.01
CA TYR A 25 5.64 -3.62 -14.16
C TYR A 25 6.88 -3.35 -13.32
N ASN A 26 7.18 -4.20 -12.35
CA ASN A 26 8.34 -4.02 -11.49
C ASN A 26 9.68 -4.12 -12.25
N GLU A 27 9.70 -4.87 -13.35
CA GLU A 27 10.88 -4.96 -14.22
C GLU A 27 11.17 -3.64 -14.94
N PHE A 28 10.13 -2.84 -15.25
CA PHE A 28 10.26 -1.54 -15.93
C PHE A 28 10.55 -0.37 -14.98
N ILE A 29 10.52 -0.59 -13.68
CA ILE A 29 10.87 0.43 -12.70
C ILE A 29 12.33 0.27 -12.31
N GLN A 30 13.12 1.31 -12.52
CA GLN A 30 14.51 1.39 -12.10
C GLN A 30 14.69 2.43 -11.00
N VAL A 31 15.86 2.40 -10.35
CA VAL A 31 16.25 3.41 -9.37
C VAL A 31 17.40 4.21 -9.95
N SER A 32 17.19 5.49 -10.15
CA SER A 32 18.19 6.43 -10.65
C SER A 32 18.14 7.71 -9.82
N ASN A 33 19.32 8.21 -9.40
CA ASN A 33 19.45 9.43 -8.61
C ASN A 33 18.51 9.48 -7.37
N ASN A 34 18.39 8.34 -6.68
CA ASN A 34 17.50 8.16 -5.52
C ASN A 34 16.01 8.40 -5.83
N GLN A 35 15.60 8.05 -7.03
CA GLN A 35 14.21 8.13 -7.50
C GLN A 35 13.81 6.83 -8.19
N PHE A 36 12.54 6.46 -8.09
CA PHE A 36 11.95 5.44 -8.94
C PHE A 36 11.63 6.05 -10.31
N VAL A 37 12.08 5.40 -11.36
CA VAL A 37 11.93 5.85 -12.75
C VAL A 37 11.33 4.72 -13.57
N TYR A 38 10.35 5.05 -14.41
CA TYR A 38 9.80 4.11 -15.38
C TYR A 38 10.66 4.11 -16.64
N GLU A 39 11.24 2.96 -16.95
CA GLU A 39 12.04 2.74 -18.16
C GLU A 39 11.40 1.62 -19.00
N ASN A 40 10.52 1.98 -19.90
CA ASN A 40 9.99 1.04 -20.88
C ASN A 40 9.94 1.68 -22.27
N ASN A 41 10.60 1.04 -23.22
CA ASN A 41 10.60 1.42 -24.61
C ASN A 41 9.55 0.63 -25.44
N SER A 42 8.72 -0.20 -24.79
CA SER A 42 7.71 -1.02 -25.46
C SER A 42 6.32 -0.43 -25.29
N ASN A 43 5.52 -0.43 -26.38
CA ASN A 43 4.13 0.03 -26.40
C ASN A 43 3.15 -0.97 -25.71
N GLN A 44 3.63 -1.73 -24.71
CA GLN A 44 2.86 -2.80 -24.06
C GLN A 44 1.98 -2.33 -22.91
N VAL A 45 2.13 -1.07 -22.49
CA VAL A 45 1.37 -0.49 -21.38
C VAL A 45 0.36 0.50 -21.91
N SER A 46 -0.90 0.36 -21.47
CA SER A 46 -1.94 1.32 -21.87
C SER A 46 -1.62 2.73 -21.37
N SER A 47 -2.07 3.75 -22.07
CA SER A 47 -1.87 5.15 -21.67
C SER A 47 -2.46 5.45 -20.28
N GLN A 48 -3.56 4.81 -19.93
CA GLN A 48 -4.18 4.92 -18.61
C GLN A 48 -3.28 4.33 -17.52
N THR A 49 -2.80 3.10 -17.71
CA THR A 49 -1.88 2.44 -16.76
C THR A 49 -0.59 3.23 -16.60
N LEU A 50 -0.04 3.75 -17.70
CA LEU A 50 1.17 4.59 -17.65
C LEU A 50 0.94 5.88 -16.86
N SER A 51 -0.23 6.50 -17.00
CA SER A 51 -0.62 7.67 -16.19
C SER A 51 -0.70 7.35 -14.72
N GLU A 52 -1.27 6.20 -14.35
CA GLU A 52 -1.34 5.72 -12.96
C GLU A 52 0.06 5.45 -12.39
N ILE A 53 0.93 4.76 -13.14
CA ILE A 53 2.32 4.53 -12.74
C ILE A 53 3.04 5.86 -12.50
N ASN A 54 2.96 6.80 -13.43
CA ASN A 54 3.63 8.10 -13.29
C ASN A 54 3.13 8.90 -12.09
N THR A 55 1.83 8.85 -11.79
CA THR A 55 1.27 9.48 -10.60
C THR A 55 1.85 8.86 -9.33
N LEU A 56 1.88 7.52 -9.22
CA LEU A 56 2.45 6.82 -8.08
C LEU A 56 3.95 7.08 -7.91
N LEU A 57 4.70 7.09 -9.02
CA LEU A 57 6.13 7.43 -8.99
C LEU A 57 6.36 8.86 -8.48
N SER A 58 5.55 9.81 -8.94
CA SER A 58 5.64 11.20 -8.49
C SER A 58 5.38 11.34 -6.99
N GLU A 59 4.30 10.73 -6.49
CA GLU A 59 3.95 10.77 -5.06
C GLU A 59 4.98 10.07 -4.19
N THR A 60 5.44 8.89 -4.62
CA THR A 60 6.42 8.10 -3.88
C THR A 60 7.78 8.78 -3.85
N ASN A 61 8.23 9.32 -4.97
CA ASN A 61 9.49 10.07 -5.04
C ASN A 61 9.43 11.36 -4.21
N ALA A 62 8.29 12.05 -4.19
CA ALA A 62 8.09 13.19 -3.31
C ALA A 62 8.22 12.78 -1.83
N TYR A 63 7.58 11.68 -1.43
CA TYR A 63 7.68 11.16 -0.08
C TYR A 63 9.12 10.78 0.31
N VAL A 64 9.83 10.09 -0.59
CA VAL A 64 11.26 9.72 -0.39
C VAL A 64 12.12 10.96 -0.17
N ARG A 65 11.96 11.98 -1.02
CA ARG A 65 12.71 13.24 -0.92
C ARG A 65 12.38 13.99 0.37
N ASP A 66 11.08 14.17 0.66
CA ASP A 66 10.61 15.00 1.77
C ASP A 66 10.93 14.39 3.14
N ASN A 67 11.15 13.07 3.20
CA ASN A 67 11.56 12.34 4.40
C ASN A 67 13.06 11.97 4.40
N ASN A 68 13.84 12.46 3.44
CA ASN A 68 15.28 12.16 3.29
C ASN A 68 15.60 10.67 3.29
N LEU A 69 14.76 9.85 2.64
CA LEU A 69 14.97 8.43 2.55
C LEU A 69 15.94 8.07 1.42
N THR A 70 16.62 6.93 1.58
CA THR A 70 17.46 6.37 0.53
C THR A 70 16.82 5.11 -0.02
N ILE A 71 16.69 5.05 -1.35
CA ILE A 71 16.18 3.86 -2.05
C ILE A 71 17.34 2.89 -2.26
N ASP A 72 17.20 1.66 -1.78
CA ASP A 72 18.08 0.56 -2.16
C ASP A 72 17.79 0.12 -3.61
N PRO A 73 18.73 0.25 -4.55
CA PRO A 73 18.47 -0.10 -5.95
C PRO A 73 18.21 -1.59 -6.18
N LYS A 74 18.73 -2.47 -5.33
CA LYS A 74 18.56 -3.92 -5.46
C LYS A 74 17.16 -4.37 -5.05
N THR A 75 16.67 -3.86 -3.94
CA THR A 75 15.36 -4.21 -3.40
C THR A 75 14.26 -3.27 -3.88
N LYS A 76 14.62 -2.16 -4.53
CA LYS A 76 13.72 -1.07 -4.94
C LYS A 76 12.82 -0.62 -3.77
N THR A 77 13.44 -0.44 -2.60
CA THR A 77 12.73 -0.12 -1.35
C THR A 77 13.43 1.02 -0.65
N ALA A 78 12.70 2.06 -0.28
CA ALA A 78 13.14 3.09 0.65
C ALA A 78 12.68 2.73 2.05
N THR A 79 13.61 2.58 2.98
CA THR A 79 13.31 2.16 4.36
C THR A 79 13.60 3.29 5.32
N GLN A 80 12.68 3.53 6.24
CA GLN A 80 12.90 4.45 7.34
C GLN A 80 13.60 3.70 8.48
N TYR A 81 14.91 3.86 8.59
CA TYR A 81 15.67 3.31 9.71
C TYR A 81 15.39 4.11 10.98
N ILE A 82 14.86 3.43 11.99
CA ILE A 82 14.73 3.99 13.32
C ILE A 82 15.48 3.11 14.29
N HIS A 83 16.52 3.69 14.88
CA HIS A 83 17.26 3.06 15.98
C HIS A 83 16.37 3.00 17.23
N LEU A 84 15.75 1.83 17.47
CA LEU A 84 15.16 1.52 18.76
C LEU A 84 16.26 0.95 19.66
N GLY A 85 16.90 1.79 20.44
CA GLY A 85 18.00 1.39 21.35
C GLY A 85 17.56 0.49 22.52
N ASN A 86 16.25 0.28 22.73
CA ASN A 86 15.73 -0.51 23.86
C ASN A 86 14.96 -1.75 23.36
N PRO A 87 15.37 -2.99 23.75
CA PRO A 87 14.70 -4.23 23.38
C PRO A 87 13.22 -4.31 23.79
N LEU A 88 12.82 -3.66 24.89
CA LEU A 88 11.43 -3.59 25.36
C LEU A 88 10.52 -2.81 24.41
N LEU A 89 11.06 -1.84 23.67
CA LEU A 89 10.32 -1.07 22.67
C LEU A 89 10.08 -1.87 21.38
N ARG A 90 10.87 -2.90 21.09
CA ARG A 90 10.69 -3.74 19.91
C ARG A 90 9.39 -4.53 19.94
N SER A 91 8.97 -5.04 21.11
CA SER A 91 7.71 -5.78 21.24
C SER A 91 6.48 -4.87 21.21
N TYR A 92 6.63 -3.57 21.56
CA TYR A 92 5.54 -2.62 21.52
C TYR A 92 5.14 -2.30 20.07
N GLY A 93 6.09 -2.26 19.16
CA GLY A 93 5.91 -1.87 17.76
C GLY A 93 6.04 -0.36 17.57
N LYS A 94 5.89 0.07 16.32
CA LYS A 94 6.06 1.45 15.91
C LYS A 94 4.96 1.86 14.95
N ASN A 95 4.48 3.08 15.11
CA ASN A 95 3.52 3.73 14.23
C ASN A 95 4.21 4.49 13.10
N GLY A 96 3.71 4.38 11.90
CA GLY A 96 4.16 5.14 10.74
C GLY A 96 4.46 4.31 9.52
N ILE A 97 5.03 4.95 8.52
CA ILE A 97 5.47 4.30 7.30
C ILE A 97 6.87 3.73 7.53
N LEU A 98 7.00 2.41 7.44
CA LEU A 98 8.25 1.69 7.70
C LEU A 98 9.09 1.51 6.43
N ALA A 99 8.44 1.35 5.28
CA ALA A 99 9.09 1.19 4.00
C ALA A 99 8.18 1.66 2.86
N VAL A 100 8.78 2.15 1.79
CA VAL A 100 8.08 2.62 0.59
C VAL A 100 8.69 1.95 -0.62
N ARG A 101 7.84 1.42 -1.49
CA ARG A 101 8.16 0.96 -2.83
C ARG A 101 7.35 1.78 -3.84
N TRP A 102 7.70 1.69 -5.09
CA TRP A 102 6.99 2.43 -6.14
C TRP A 102 5.48 2.12 -6.20
N ASN A 103 5.06 0.88 -5.86
CA ASN A 103 3.68 0.39 -5.96
C ASN A 103 3.04 0.04 -4.62
N SER A 104 3.76 0.17 -3.51
CA SER A 104 3.27 -0.26 -2.20
C SER A 104 3.96 0.46 -1.05
N VAL A 105 3.31 0.43 0.10
CA VAL A 105 3.83 1.01 1.33
C VAL A 105 3.68 0.01 2.47
N ARG A 106 4.71 -0.09 3.33
CA ARG A 106 4.62 -0.83 4.59
C ARG A 106 4.26 0.11 5.72
N ILE A 107 3.13 -0.13 6.33
CA ILE A 107 2.58 0.63 7.45
C ILE A 107 2.83 -0.15 8.73
N GLY A 108 3.42 0.50 9.74
CA GLY A 108 3.57 -0.04 11.07
C GLY A 108 2.54 0.55 12.03
N LEU A 109 1.96 -0.30 12.88
CA LEU A 109 1.11 0.09 14.00
C LEU A 109 1.59 -0.58 15.27
N ASP A 110 1.75 0.17 16.33
CA ASP A 110 2.07 -0.38 17.64
C ASP A 110 0.85 -1.14 18.23
N LYS A 111 1.11 -1.90 19.27
CA LYS A 111 0.06 -2.70 19.92
C LYS A 111 -1.08 -1.89 20.50
N GLY A 112 -0.80 -0.66 20.97
CA GLY A 112 -1.82 0.25 21.51
C GLY A 112 -2.77 0.69 20.42
N LEU A 113 -2.22 1.14 19.30
CA LEU A 113 -3.00 1.61 18.15
C LEU A 113 -3.81 0.48 17.49
N VAL A 114 -3.27 -0.73 17.44
CA VAL A 114 -4.02 -1.93 16.98
C VAL A 114 -5.22 -2.19 17.88
N ASN A 115 -5.04 -2.08 19.21
CA ASN A 115 -6.13 -2.23 20.17
C ASN A 115 -7.21 -1.14 20.00
N ASP A 116 -6.80 0.10 19.81
CA ASP A 116 -7.73 1.22 19.61
C ASP A 116 -8.57 1.04 18.34
N VAL A 117 -7.94 0.61 17.25
CA VAL A 117 -8.65 0.30 15.99
C VAL A 117 -9.63 -0.87 16.15
N LEU A 118 -9.25 -1.92 16.89
CA LEU A 118 -10.16 -3.03 17.20
C LEU A 118 -11.43 -2.57 17.93
N HIS A 119 -11.27 -1.68 18.92
CA HIS A 119 -12.40 -1.17 19.70
C HIS A 119 -13.25 -0.17 18.92
N ALA A 120 -12.63 0.68 18.11
CA ALA A 120 -13.34 1.69 17.32
C ALA A 120 -14.03 1.10 16.07
N GLY A 121 -13.60 -0.07 15.62
CA GLY A 121 -14.04 -0.68 14.38
C GLY A 121 -13.55 0.09 13.14
N ILE A 122 -13.91 -0.39 11.96
CA ILE A 122 -13.46 0.17 10.68
C ILE A 122 -13.86 1.65 10.53
N ALA A 123 -15.09 1.98 10.91
CA ALA A 123 -15.59 3.35 10.79
C ALA A 123 -14.87 4.36 11.71
N GLY A 124 -14.45 3.93 12.90
CA GLY A 124 -13.72 4.76 13.85
C GLY A 124 -12.21 4.83 13.59
N ALA A 125 -11.68 3.90 12.82
CA ALA A 125 -10.25 3.77 12.59
C ALA A 125 -9.59 5.03 11.99
N ALA A 126 -10.30 5.78 11.16
CA ALA A 126 -9.78 7.00 10.54
C ALA A 126 -9.31 8.04 11.58
N GLY A 127 -9.96 8.11 12.73
CA GLY A 127 -9.54 8.99 13.84
C GLY A 127 -8.20 8.60 14.44
N TYR A 128 -7.94 7.30 14.56
CA TYR A 128 -6.68 6.77 15.11
C TYR A 128 -5.55 6.70 14.07
N LEU A 129 -5.89 6.48 12.81
CA LEU A 129 -4.93 6.33 11.71
C LEU A 129 -4.69 7.65 10.95
N GLY A 130 -5.14 8.78 11.51
CA GLY A 130 -5.04 10.11 10.88
C GLY A 130 -3.62 10.53 10.50
N PHE A 131 -2.57 10.01 11.17
CA PHE A 131 -1.18 10.25 10.81
C PHE A 131 -0.80 9.68 9.43
N LEU A 132 -1.58 8.74 8.90
CA LEU A 132 -1.43 8.20 7.55
C LEU A 132 -2.20 9.02 6.49
N ALA A 133 -2.99 10.03 6.91
CA ALA A 133 -3.87 10.79 6.02
C ALA A 133 -3.09 11.66 5.01
N SER A 134 -1.80 11.87 5.23
CA SER A 134 -0.89 12.50 4.27
C SER A 134 0.12 11.50 3.74
N GLY A 135 0.43 11.59 2.45
CA GLY A 135 1.42 10.73 1.81
C GLY A 135 0.89 9.34 1.39
N PRO A 136 1.79 8.41 1.07
CA PRO A 136 1.45 7.14 0.43
C PRO A 136 0.61 6.18 1.30
N GLY A 137 0.50 6.41 2.60
CA GLY A 137 -0.30 5.58 3.50
C GLY A 137 -1.80 5.90 3.52
N ALA A 138 -2.20 7.09 3.05
CA ALA A 138 -3.57 7.58 3.18
C ALA A 138 -4.62 6.62 2.61
N ALA A 139 -4.36 6.06 1.43
CA ALA A 139 -5.27 5.12 0.78
C ALA A 139 -5.38 3.78 1.51
N GLY A 140 -4.42 3.44 2.38
CA GLY A 140 -4.36 2.18 3.10
C GLY A 140 -5.16 2.13 4.40
N VAL A 141 -5.65 3.27 4.91
CA VAL A 141 -6.29 3.36 6.23
C VAL A 141 -7.44 2.36 6.40
N VAL A 142 -8.39 2.36 5.47
CA VAL A 142 -9.55 1.47 5.53
C VAL A 142 -9.14 0.01 5.36
N ALA A 143 -8.23 -0.28 4.42
CA ALA A 143 -7.76 -1.63 4.17
C ALA A 143 -7.04 -2.24 5.39
N VAL A 144 -6.19 -1.45 6.05
CA VAL A 144 -5.49 -1.86 7.28
C VAL A 144 -6.49 -2.08 8.43
N ALA A 145 -7.44 -1.15 8.61
CA ALA A 145 -8.47 -1.28 9.63
C ALA A 145 -9.32 -2.55 9.42
N SER A 146 -9.70 -2.85 8.17
CA SER A 146 -10.44 -4.08 7.85
C SER A 146 -9.65 -5.33 8.24
N VAL A 147 -8.35 -5.40 7.93
CA VAL A 147 -7.52 -6.56 8.34
C VAL A 147 -7.47 -6.72 9.84
N ILE A 148 -7.29 -5.61 10.59
CA ILE A 148 -7.24 -5.65 12.05
C ILE A 148 -8.55 -6.19 12.64
N VAL A 149 -9.68 -5.65 12.19
CA VAL A 149 -11.01 -5.99 12.72
C VAL A 149 -11.46 -7.39 12.27
N ASP A 150 -11.39 -7.67 10.97
CA ASP A 150 -11.88 -8.93 10.40
C ASP A 150 -11.06 -10.15 10.84
N ARG A 151 -9.75 -9.96 11.02
CA ARG A 151 -8.85 -11.02 11.48
C ARG A 151 -8.71 -11.10 12.99
N HIS A 152 -9.30 -10.16 13.74
CA HIS A 152 -9.19 -10.09 15.21
C HIS A 152 -7.72 -10.19 15.67
N LEU A 153 -6.87 -9.31 15.10
CA LEU A 153 -5.44 -9.35 15.40
C LEU A 153 -5.19 -9.17 16.89
N ASP A 154 -4.28 -9.95 17.44
CA ASP A 154 -3.94 -9.81 18.86
C ASP A 154 -3.16 -8.51 19.13
N THR A 155 -3.28 -8.04 20.36
CA THR A 155 -2.66 -6.79 20.83
C THR A 155 -1.40 -7.03 21.67
N LYS A 156 -0.76 -8.19 21.53
CA LYS A 156 0.46 -8.56 22.28
C LYS A 156 1.70 -7.89 21.73
N SER A 157 1.72 -7.57 20.44
CA SER A 157 2.81 -6.89 19.74
C SER A 157 2.27 -5.88 18.73
N GLY A 158 3.15 -5.02 18.20
CA GLY A 158 2.83 -4.22 17.04
C GLY A 158 2.75 -5.07 15.77
N TRP A 159 2.13 -4.51 14.75
CA TRP A 159 1.92 -5.17 13.46
C TRP A 159 2.41 -4.29 12.31
N TRP A 160 2.85 -4.91 11.23
CA TRP A 160 3.10 -4.24 9.95
C TRP A 160 2.12 -4.75 8.89
N PHE A 161 1.80 -3.88 7.92
CA PHE A 161 0.87 -4.13 6.83
C PHE A 161 1.48 -3.63 5.53
N ASP A 162 1.56 -4.48 4.50
CA ASP A 162 1.93 -4.08 3.14
C ASP A 162 0.66 -3.74 2.36
N PHE A 163 0.48 -2.48 2.05
CA PHE A 163 -0.63 -1.97 1.25
C PHE A 163 -0.18 -1.72 -0.18
N ASN A 164 -0.89 -2.31 -1.14
CA ASN A 164 -0.62 -2.12 -2.56
C ASN A 164 -1.59 -1.08 -3.15
N TYR A 165 -1.04 -0.09 -3.85
CA TYR A 165 -1.82 1.04 -4.39
C TYR A 165 -2.75 0.65 -5.54
N PHE A 166 -2.35 -0.32 -6.39
CA PHE A 166 -3.15 -0.74 -7.53
C PHE A 166 -4.33 -1.61 -7.12
N THR A 167 -4.08 -2.60 -6.29
CA THR A 167 -5.14 -3.50 -5.80
C THR A 167 -5.98 -2.87 -4.71
N ARG A 168 -5.48 -1.80 -4.09
CA ARG A 168 -6.07 -1.12 -2.92
C ARG A 168 -6.35 -2.08 -1.76
N THR A 169 -5.48 -3.07 -1.60
CA THR A 169 -5.60 -4.11 -0.59
C THR A 169 -4.32 -4.26 0.22
N VAL A 170 -4.45 -4.83 1.40
CA VAL A 170 -3.32 -5.33 2.18
C VAL A 170 -2.91 -6.68 1.61
N THR A 171 -1.68 -6.76 1.08
CA THR A 171 -1.11 -7.96 0.45
C THR A 171 -0.29 -8.82 1.42
N GLY A 172 0.09 -8.26 2.55
CA GLY A 172 0.81 -8.97 3.59
C GLY A 172 0.73 -8.24 4.93
N TYR A 173 0.83 -8.97 6.02
CA TYR A 173 0.92 -8.41 7.36
C TYR A 173 1.63 -9.38 8.29
N GLY A 174 2.19 -8.85 9.38
CA GLY A 174 2.90 -9.65 10.39
C GLY A 174 3.24 -8.82 11.62
N ARG A 175 3.84 -9.48 12.61
CA ARG A 175 4.29 -8.80 13.83
C ARG A 175 5.57 -8.00 13.58
N GLN A 176 5.68 -6.88 14.29
CA GLN A 176 6.90 -6.07 14.32
C GLN A 176 7.93 -6.66 15.29
#